data_3eaa1976c2e9ab18b765370c768fa72b
#
_entry.id   3eaa1976c2e9ab18b765370c768fa72b
#
_cell.length_a   1.000
_cell.length_b   1.000
_cell.length_c   1.000
_cell.angle_alpha   90.00
_cell.angle_beta   90.00
_cell.angle_gamma   90.00
#
_symmetry.space_group_name_H-M   'P 1'
#
loop_
_entity.id
_entity.type
_entity.pdbx_description
1 polymer ?
#
loop_
_entity_poly.entity_id
_entity_poly.type
_entity_poly.pdbx_seq_one_letter_code
_entity_poly.pdbx_strand_id
1 'polypeptide(L)'
;MSKHNIWHKSGQIKGLRRICICLTVGFLLCAASIPAETDPLREDSQTAVRIGALSGPTAMGLVKLMEEAEQGNTLNHYVFAELMTEASAFTAPLAKGDLDIAAVPANLAAVLYNKTGGGVRTLAVCVRSVLQIVSQGDGIQTVPDLKGTVLYATGQGATPEYVLRYLLTENGLDPDTDLEIRWCADTTEALARIQSDPAAAAMLPQPFATAACAKTEGLHTVLDLGEEWDRLENGCSVVTGVMVVRAAFAEEHPDLVENFLEEYRASVEYAQEEPAGAAELIEKYGIVGSAAIAEKALPECGIACLTGEEMKEALSGYLQILYEQDPASVGGALPEEDFYR
;
A
#
# COMPACT_ATOMS: atom_id res chain seq x y z
N MET A 1 -50.12 10.97 23.44
CA MET A 1 -50.49 12.32 23.97
C MET A 1 -49.52 13.29 23.37
N SER A 2 -49.95 14.02 22.56
CA SER A 2 -50.57 15.30 22.20
C SER A 2 -49.49 16.15 21.53
N LYS A 3 -49.53 16.37 20.18
CA LYS A 3 -50.23 17.37 19.38
C LYS A 3 -49.78 18.80 19.75
N HIS A 4 -49.23 19.56 18.77
CA HIS A 4 -49.88 20.63 17.98
C HIS A 4 -48.79 21.29 17.12
N ASN A 5 -48.83 21.27 15.83
CA ASN A 5 -49.44 22.07 14.76
C ASN A 5 -49.72 23.55 15.05
N ILE A 6 -49.37 24.42 14.09
CA ILE A 6 -50.26 25.41 13.44
C ILE A 6 -49.39 26.60 12.89
N TRP A 7 -49.26 26.75 11.54
CA TRP A 7 -49.93 27.60 10.58
C TRP A 7 -49.41 29.05 10.40
N HIS A 8 -49.00 29.34 9.17
CA HIS A 8 -49.56 30.26 8.16
C HIS A 8 -49.52 31.79 8.37
N LYS A 9 -49.02 32.54 7.37
CA LYS A 9 -49.70 33.41 6.36
C LYS A 9 -48.67 34.30 5.68
N SER A 10 -48.50 34.21 4.39
CA SER A 10 -49.01 34.99 3.24
C SER A 10 -49.24 36.51 3.43
N GLY A 11 -48.66 37.30 2.51
CA GLY A 11 -48.96 38.68 2.30
C GLY A 11 -48.29 39.28 1.04
N GLN A 12 -49.00 39.23 -0.06
CA GLN A 12 -48.71 40.07 -1.25
C GLN A 12 -49.16 41.51 -0.99
N ILE A 13 -48.48 42.52 -1.61
CA ILE A 13 -49.12 43.71 -2.11
C ILE A 13 -48.33 44.32 -3.28
N LYS A 14 -49.10 44.69 -4.27
CA LYS A 14 -48.81 45.31 -5.56
C LYS A 14 -48.58 46.83 -5.48
N GLY A 15 -48.00 47.42 -6.55
CA GLY A 15 -48.19 48.83 -6.89
C GLY A 15 -46.99 49.38 -7.68
N LEU A 16 -47.02 49.52 -8.83
CA LEU A 16 -47.37 50.28 -10.05
C LEU A 16 -47.05 51.81 -10.01
N ARG A 17 -46.40 52.30 -11.01
CA ARG A 17 -46.44 53.54 -11.83
C ARG A 17 -45.12 54.33 -11.89
N ARG A 18 -44.47 54.35 -13.05
CA ARG A 18 -44.63 55.21 -14.25
C ARG A 18 -43.89 56.57 -14.24
N ILE A 19 -43.08 56.74 -15.34
CA ILE A 19 -42.92 57.99 -16.21
C ILE A 19 -41.76 58.90 -15.73
N CYS A 20 -40.82 59.42 -16.49
CA CYS A 20 -40.61 59.84 -17.92
C CYS A 20 -39.15 60.28 -18.10
N ILE A 21 -38.59 59.99 -19.23
CA ILE A 21 -37.85 60.74 -20.23
C ILE A 21 -37.09 62.03 -19.82
N CYS A 22 -35.75 62.06 -20.08
CA CYS A 22 -35.13 63.16 -20.87
C CYS A 22 -33.75 62.72 -21.41
N LEU A 23 -33.59 62.91 -22.72
CA LEU A 23 -32.37 62.81 -23.52
C LEU A 23 -31.39 63.95 -23.15
N THR A 24 -30.09 63.61 -23.04
CA THR A 24 -29.02 64.52 -23.53
C THR A 24 -27.85 63.72 -24.01
N VAL A 25 -27.44 63.99 -25.22
CA VAL A 25 -26.27 63.45 -25.93
C VAL A 25 -25.00 64.06 -25.36
N GLY A 26 -24.04 63.20 -25.01
CA GLY A 26 -22.71 63.61 -24.64
C GLY A 26 -21.71 62.57 -25.15
N PHE A 27 -21.11 62.83 -26.31
CA PHE A 27 -20.03 62.06 -26.90
C PHE A 27 -18.76 62.31 -26.10
N LEU A 28 -18.28 61.31 -25.36
CA LEU A 28 -16.92 61.31 -24.84
C LEU A 28 -16.27 59.98 -25.18
N LEU A 29 -15.27 60.04 -26.07
CA LEU A 29 -14.36 58.92 -26.33
C LEU A 29 -13.67 58.56 -25.02
N CYS A 30 -13.99 57.43 -24.43
CA CYS A 30 -13.14 56.73 -23.48
C CYS A 30 -12.65 55.45 -24.13
N ALA A 31 -11.33 55.34 -24.25
CA ALA A 31 -10.65 54.10 -24.62
C ALA A 31 -11.13 52.98 -23.70
N ALA A 32 -11.91 52.07 -24.24
CA ALA A 32 -12.28 50.84 -23.55
C ALA A 32 -11.04 49.95 -23.50
N SER A 33 -10.41 49.90 -22.32
CA SER A 33 -9.58 48.75 -21.92
C SER A 33 -10.52 47.54 -21.95
N ILE A 34 -10.33 46.67 -22.90
CA ILE A 34 -10.96 45.33 -22.94
C ILE A 34 -10.47 44.60 -21.71
N PRO A 35 -11.33 44.24 -20.74
CA PRO A 35 -10.94 43.29 -19.75
C PRO A 35 -10.65 41.98 -20.48
N ALA A 36 -9.50 41.37 -20.23
CA ALA A 36 -9.24 40.01 -20.66
C ALA A 36 -10.45 39.17 -20.23
N GLU A 37 -11.18 38.63 -21.22
CA GLU A 37 -12.16 37.58 -20.98
C GLU A 37 -11.42 36.46 -20.23
N THR A 38 -11.62 36.37 -18.92
CA THR A 38 -11.38 35.16 -18.19
C THR A 38 -12.38 34.14 -18.72
N ASP A 39 -11.87 33.22 -19.51
CA ASP A 39 -12.61 32.06 -20.01
C ASP A 39 -13.19 31.30 -18.81
N PRO A 40 -14.53 31.30 -18.57
CA PRO A 40 -15.13 30.63 -17.43
C PRO A 40 -15.27 29.11 -17.65
N LEU A 41 -14.62 28.54 -18.69
CA LEU A 41 -14.70 27.12 -19.06
C LEU A 41 -13.36 26.39 -18.95
N ARG A 42 -12.43 26.88 -18.17
CA ARG A 42 -11.39 26.04 -17.62
C ARG A 42 -11.87 25.47 -16.28
N GLU A 43 -12.94 24.70 -16.30
CA GLU A 43 -13.04 23.57 -15.38
C GLU A 43 -11.83 22.70 -15.70
N ASP A 44 -10.87 22.77 -14.81
CA ASP A 44 -9.69 21.92 -14.80
C ASP A 44 -10.17 20.49 -14.51
N SER A 45 -10.70 19.81 -15.54
CA SER A 45 -11.03 18.40 -15.50
C SER A 45 -9.73 17.61 -15.63
N GLN A 46 -8.78 17.84 -14.70
CA GLN A 46 -7.65 16.93 -14.57
C GLN A 46 -8.21 15.55 -14.28
N THR A 47 -7.85 14.58 -15.11
CA THR A 47 -8.19 13.17 -14.86
C THR A 47 -7.66 12.79 -13.49
N ALA A 48 -8.56 12.42 -12.58
CA ALA A 48 -8.17 11.98 -11.25
C ALA A 48 -7.48 10.61 -11.32
N VAL A 49 -6.35 10.47 -10.65
CA VAL A 49 -5.66 9.18 -10.46
C VAL A 49 -6.16 8.55 -9.16
N ARG A 50 -6.89 7.46 -9.25
CA ARG A 50 -7.50 6.77 -8.11
C ARG A 50 -6.58 5.69 -7.58
N ILE A 51 -6.14 5.85 -6.33
CA ILE A 51 -5.13 5.00 -5.71
C ILE A 51 -5.74 4.22 -4.55
N GLY A 52 -5.51 2.91 -4.52
CA GLY A 52 -5.83 2.05 -3.38
C GLY A 52 -4.56 1.45 -2.77
N ALA A 53 -4.57 1.16 -1.47
CA ALA A 53 -3.47 0.50 -0.81
C ALA A 53 -3.96 -0.51 0.24
N LEU A 54 -3.24 -1.64 0.34
CA LEU A 54 -3.41 -2.55 1.47
C LEU A 54 -2.82 -1.89 2.72
N SER A 55 -3.54 -1.95 3.84
CA SER A 55 -3.07 -1.41 5.11
C SER A 55 -1.79 -2.11 5.58
N GLY A 56 -0.87 -1.35 6.12
CA GLY A 56 0.45 -1.83 6.55
C GLY A 56 1.59 -1.27 5.72
N PRO A 57 2.73 -1.97 5.57
CA PRO A 57 3.91 -1.47 4.89
C PRO A 57 3.67 -0.99 3.45
N THR A 58 2.74 -1.62 2.70
CA THR A 58 2.36 -1.21 1.35
C THR A 58 1.78 0.20 1.27
N ALA A 59 1.13 0.69 2.33
CA ALA A 59 0.59 2.04 2.41
C ALA A 59 1.60 3.06 2.98
N MET A 60 2.59 2.61 3.76
CA MET A 60 3.53 3.50 4.45
C MET A 60 4.36 4.35 3.49
N GLY A 61 4.75 3.81 2.34
CA GLY A 61 5.49 4.56 1.32
C GLY A 61 4.67 5.66 0.63
N LEU A 62 3.34 5.68 0.79
CA LEU A 62 2.45 6.67 0.18
C LEU A 62 2.15 7.88 1.08
N VAL A 63 2.52 7.86 2.37
CA VAL A 63 1.99 8.82 3.36
C VAL A 63 2.34 10.28 3.05
N LYS A 64 3.54 10.54 2.51
CA LYS A 64 3.93 11.89 2.13
C LYS A 64 3.20 12.35 0.89
N LEU A 65 3.04 11.49 -0.11
CA LEU A 65 2.22 11.76 -1.29
C LEU A 65 0.75 12.04 -0.92
N MET A 66 0.19 11.30 0.05
CA MET A 66 -1.16 11.55 0.56
C MET A 66 -1.27 12.95 1.19
N GLU A 67 -0.28 13.36 1.98
CA GLU A 67 -0.23 14.68 2.60
C GLU A 67 -0.13 15.79 1.54
N GLU A 68 0.79 15.67 0.57
CA GLU A 68 0.97 16.66 -0.50
C GLU A 68 -0.30 16.78 -1.36
N ALA A 69 -0.99 15.67 -1.62
CA ALA A 69 -2.25 15.67 -2.34
C ALA A 69 -3.37 16.41 -1.57
N GLU A 70 -3.48 16.24 -0.25
CA GLU A 70 -4.41 16.99 0.58
C GLU A 70 -4.14 18.50 0.57
N GLN A 71 -2.86 18.88 0.43
CA GLN A 71 -2.42 20.28 0.36
C GLN A 71 -2.52 20.87 -1.05
N GLY A 72 -2.78 20.05 -2.07
CA GLY A 72 -2.84 20.46 -3.47
C GLY A 72 -1.47 20.76 -4.08
N ASN A 73 -0.41 20.14 -3.56
CA ASN A 73 0.98 20.35 -3.97
C ASN A 73 1.49 19.28 -4.96
N THR A 74 0.61 18.43 -5.48
CA THR A 74 0.96 17.32 -6.37
C THR A 74 0.85 17.68 -7.85
N LEU A 75 1.62 16.99 -8.70
CA LEU A 75 1.57 17.12 -10.15
C LEU A 75 0.25 16.63 -10.74
N ASN A 76 -0.29 15.55 -10.16
CA ASN A 76 -1.56 14.97 -10.54
C ASN A 76 -2.66 15.29 -9.52
N HIS A 77 -3.91 15.14 -9.93
CA HIS A 77 -5.04 15.11 -9.01
C HIS A 77 -5.23 13.67 -8.50
N TYR A 78 -4.83 13.40 -7.25
CA TYR A 78 -4.97 12.08 -6.63
C TYR A 78 -6.24 11.96 -5.80
N VAL A 79 -6.86 10.78 -5.86
CA VAL A 79 -7.96 10.37 -5.00
C VAL A 79 -7.57 9.05 -4.34
N PHE A 80 -7.28 9.10 -3.05
CA PHE A 80 -6.96 7.91 -2.27
C PHE A 80 -8.23 7.25 -1.76
N ALA A 81 -8.38 5.95 -2.04
CA ALA A 81 -9.44 5.14 -1.46
C ALA A 81 -9.14 4.85 0.02
N GLU A 82 -10.17 4.44 0.77
CA GLU A 82 -9.98 3.90 2.13
C GLU A 82 -9.02 2.71 2.09
N LEU A 83 -8.14 2.61 3.10
CA LEU A 83 -7.18 1.52 3.18
C LEU A 83 -7.88 0.17 3.30
N MET A 84 -7.50 -0.75 2.46
CA MET A 84 -8.06 -2.09 2.44
C MET A 84 -7.30 -3.01 3.39
N THR A 85 -8.02 -3.85 4.13
CA THR A 85 -7.41 -4.84 5.03
C THR A 85 -7.28 -6.22 4.39
N GLU A 86 -8.03 -6.45 3.30
CA GLU A 86 -8.08 -7.73 2.59
C GLU A 86 -7.56 -7.59 1.16
N ALA A 87 -6.54 -8.38 0.82
CA ALA A 87 -5.93 -8.35 -0.51
C ALA A 87 -6.94 -8.65 -1.65
N SER A 88 -7.89 -9.54 -1.42
CA SER A 88 -8.95 -9.88 -2.39
C SER A 88 -9.86 -8.72 -2.78
N ALA A 89 -9.92 -7.67 -1.95
CA ALA A 89 -10.76 -6.49 -2.18
C ALA A 89 -10.32 -5.64 -3.39
N PHE A 90 -9.07 -5.79 -3.86
CA PHE A 90 -8.56 -5.03 -5.02
C PHE A 90 -9.05 -5.54 -6.38
N THR A 91 -9.42 -6.83 -6.47
CA THR A 91 -9.73 -7.48 -7.75
C THR A 91 -10.86 -6.79 -8.51
N ALA A 92 -11.98 -6.53 -7.85
CA ALA A 92 -13.15 -5.94 -8.50
C ALA A 92 -12.94 -4.44 -8.83
N PRO A 93 -12.41 -3.58 -7.96
CA PRO A 93 -12.15 -2.18 -8.27
C PRO A 93 -11.16 -1.97 -9.42
N LEU A 94 -10.06 -2.73 -9.47
CA LEU A 94 -9.11 -2.67 -10.59
C LEU A 94 -9.76 -3.14 -11.91
N ALA A 95 -10.50 -4.25 -11.89
CA ALA A 95 -11.16 -4.77 -13.09
C ALA A 95 -12.25 -3.84 -13.64
N LYS A 96 -12.97 -3.11 -12.76
CA LYS A 96 -14.01 -2.15 -13.14
C LYS A 96 -13.48 -0.77 -13.49
N GLY A 97 -12.23 -0.46 -13.14
CA GLY A 97 -11.66 0.87 -13.27
C GLY A 97 -12.11 1.84 -12.16
N ASP A 98 -12.53 1.34 -11.00
CA ASP A 98 -12.78 2.16 -9.80
C ASP A 98 -11.46 2.59 -9.13
N LEU A 99 -10.37 1.83 -9.37
CA LEU A 99 -8.99 2.15 -9.05
C LEU A 99 -8.15 2.14 -10.32
N ASP A 100 -7.17 3.03 -10.41
CA ASP A 100 -6.21 3.12 -11.50
C ASP A 100 -4.86 2.55 -11.10
N ILE A 101 -4.42 2.82 -9.88
CA ILE A 101 -3.18 2.33 -9.27
C ILE A 101 -3.51 1.67 -7.93
N ALA A 102 -2.80 0.61 -7.58
CA ALA A 102 -2.96 -0.03 -6.28
C ALA A 102 -1.64 -0.60 -5.73
N ALA A 103 -1.43 -0.46 -4.41
CA ALA A 103 -0.38 -1.14 -3.66
C ALA A 103 -0.93 -2.48 -3.14
N VAL A 104 -0.42 -3.58 -3.69
CA VAL A 104 -0.95 -4.93 -3.46
C VAL A 104 0.17 -5.94 -3.18
N PRO A 105 -0.13 -7.11 -2.58
CA PRO A 105 0.84 -8.21 -2.50
C PRO A 105 1.36 -8.62 -3.87
N ALA A 106 2.65 -8.93 -3.96
CA ALA A 106 3.31 -9.28 -5.22
C ALA A 106 2.69 -10.49 -5.92
N ASN A 107 2.37 -11.54 -5.18
CA ASN A 107 1.70 -12.72 -5.72
C ASN A 107 0.29 -12.40 -6.24
N LEU A 108 -0.46 -11.52 -5.56
CA LEU A 108 -1.77 -11.07 -6.03
C LEU A 108 -1.66 -10.31 -7.36
N ALA A 109 -0.63 -9.50 -7.54
CA ALA A 109 -0.40 -8.80 -8.82
C ALA A 109 -0.27 -9.79 -9.99
N ALA A 110 0.48 -10.88 -9.83
CA ALA A 110 0.59 -11.95 -10.82
C ALA A 110 -0.75 -12.67 -11.05
N VAL A 111 -1.50 -12.97 -9.98
CA VAL A 111 -2.85 -13.54 -10.06
C VAL A 111 -3.81 -12.62 -10.83
N LEU A 112 -3.76 -11.31 -10.58
CA LEU A 112 -4.58 -10.31 -11.27
C LEU A 112 -4.22 -10.23 -12.75
N TYR A 113 -2.93 -10.18 -13.07
CA TYR A 113 -2.45 -10.20 -14.44
C TYR A 113 -3.00 -11.41 -15.21
N ASN A 114 -2.81 -12.63 -14.68
CA ASN A 114 -3.26 -13.86 -15.31
C ASN A 114 -4.79 -13.93 -15.47
N LYS A 115 -5.54 -13.56 -14.42
CA LYS A 115 -7.01 -13.58 -14.46
C LYS A 115 -7.63 -12.55 -15.38
N THR A 116 -6.95 -11.43 -15.60
CA THR A 116 -7.44 -10.34 -16.46
C THR A 116 -6.86 -10.37 -17.86
N GLY A 117 -5.96 -11.32 -18.16
CA GLY A 117 -5.31 -11.41 -19.47
C GLY A 117 -4.44 -10.18 -19.77
N GLY A 118 -3.59 -9.75 -18.82
CA GLY A 118 -2.73 -8.59 -18.98
C GLY A 118 -3.39 -7.25 -18.58
N GLY A 119 -4.51 -7.28 -17.85
CA GLY A 119 -5.25 -6.08 -17.48
C GLY A 119 -4.58 -5.20 -16.42
N VAL A 120 -3.49 -5.66 -15.79
CA VAL A 120 -2.66 -4.88 -14.85
C VAL A 120 -1.18 -5.02 -15.21
N ARG A 121 -0.39 -4.01 -14.88
CA ARG A 121 1.08 -4.00 -15.00
C ARG A 121 1.69 -3.55 -13.70
N THR A 122 2.91 -4.01 -13.40
CA THR A 122 3.66 -3.59 -12.21
C THR A 122 4.48 -2.35 -12.53
N LEU A 123 4.39 -1.34 -11.67
CA LEU A 123 5.12 -0.07 -11.78
C LEU A 123 6.39 -0.05 -10.92
N ALA A 124 6.29 -0.61 -9.71
CA ALA A 124 7.39 -0.61 -8.76
C ALA A 124 7.25 -1.75 -7.74
N VAL A 125 8.36 -2.24 -7.23
CA VAL A 125 8.39 -2.93 -5.94
C VAL A 125 8.26 -1.86 -4.86
N CYS A 126 7.23 -1.95 -4.03
CA CYS A 126 6.95 -0.98 -2.98
C CYS A 126 7.30 -1.48 -1.57
N VAL A 127 7.39 -2.80 -1.39
CA VAL A 127 7.80 -3.43 -0.13
C VAL A 127 8.62 -4.69 -0.42
N ARG A 128 9.82 -4.75 0.14
CA ARG A 128 10.67 -5.94 0.14
C ARG A 128 10.21 -6.91 1.24
N SER A 129 11.13 -7.44 2.06
CA SER A 129 10.74 -8.29 3.19
C SER A 129 10.16 -7.50 4.35
N VAL A 130 9.25 -8.16 5.08
CA VAL A 130 8.65 -7.63 6.32
C VAL A 130 8.55 -8.73 7.40
N LEU A 131 9.03 -9.94 7.10
CA LEU A 131 8.84 -11.10 7.98
C LEU A 131 10.03 -11.26 8.93
N GLN A 132 9.72 -11.40 10.21
CA GLN A 132 10.73 -11.60 11.25
C GLN A 132 10.37 -12.78 12.14
N ILE A 133 11.38 -13.51 12.61
CA ILE A 133 11.23 -14.46 13.71
C ILE A 133 11.55 -13.73 15.00
N VAL A 134 10.62 -13.79 15.95
CA VAL A 134 10.79 -13.26 17.32
C VAL A 134 10.82 -14.40 18.33
N SER A 135 11.64 -14.25 19.37
CA SER A 135 11.76 -15.22 20.47
C SER A 135 12.09 -14.51 21.78
N GLN A 136 11.83 -15.17 22.92
CA GLN A 136 12.25 -14.69 24.24
C GLN A 136 13.63 -15.24 24.65
N GLY A 137 14.20 -16.15 23.89
CA GLY A 137 15.50 -16.78 24.16
C GLY A 137 16.55 -16.44 23.10
N ASP A 138 17.83 -16.56 23.45
CA ASP A 138 18.98 -16.29 22.56
C ASP A 138 19.45 -17.54 21.78
N GLY A 139 18.64 -18.61 21.78
CA GLY A 139 19.04 -19.90 21.20
C GLY A 139 18.94 -19.95 19.67
N ILE A 140 18.22 -19.00 19.02
CA ILE A 140 18.04 -18.93 17.58
C ILE A 140 18.88 -17.77 17.06
N GLN A 141 19.90 -18.07 16.25
CA GLN A 141 20.79 -17.10 15.61
C GLN A 141 20.87 -17.29 14.10
N THR A 142 20.47 -18.46 13.61
CA THR A 142 20.46 -18.85 12.20
C THR A 142 19.20 -19.67 11.90
N VAL A 143 18.82 -19.78 10.63
CA VAL A 143 17.67 -20.60 10.22
C VAL A 143 17.81 -22.07 10.68
N PRO A 144 18.99 -22.73 10.61
CA PRO A 144 19.18 -24.08 11.15
C PRO A 144 18.85 -24.25 12.64
N ASP A 145 18.96 -23.19 13.46
CA ASP A 145 18.65 -23.26 14.90
C ASP A 145 17.14 -23.43 15.19
N LEU A 146 16.30 -23.28 14.16
CA LEU A 146 14.86 -23.56 14.25
C LEU A 146 14.57 -25.07 14.37
N LYS A 147 15.56 -25.95 14.16
CA LYS A 147 15.38 -27.40 14.28
C LYS A 147 14.93 -27.80 15.69
N GLY A 148 13.82 -28.54 15.75
CA GLY A 148 13.24 -29.01 17.02
C GLY A 148 12.45 -27.94 17.78
N THR A 149 12.29 -26.75 17.25
CA THR A 149 11.51 -25.69 17.89
C THR A 149 10.02 -25.77 17.53
N VAL A 150 9.18 -25.11 18.34
CA VAL A 150 7.80 -24.75 17.99
C VAL A 150 7.83 -23.35 17.41
N LEU A 151 7.33 -23.20 16.19
CA LEU A 151 7.22 -21.91 15.50
C LEU A 151 5.74 -21.56 15.25
N TYR A 152 5.24 -20.54 15.95
CA TYR A 152 3.93 -19.97 15.67
C TYR A 152 4.02 -19.05 14.46
N ALA A 153 3.20 -19.28 13.44
CA ALA A 153 3.26 -18.52 12.18
C ALA A 153 1.88 -18.11 11.72
N THR A 154 1.83 -17.06 10.88
CA THR A 154 0.61 -16.59 10.23
C THR A 154 0.77 -16.59 8.71
N GLY A 155 -0.35 -16.56 7.98
CA GLY A 155 -0.30 -16.49 6.52
C GLY A 155 -0.15 -17.84 5.83
N GLN A 156 -0.74 -18.89 6.40
CA GLN A 156 -0.83 -20.20 5.73
C GLN A 156 -1.54 -20.08 4.39
N GLY A 157 -1.00 -20.71 3.34
CA GLY A 157 -1.49 -20.63 1.96
C GLY A 157 -1.18 -19.28 1.27
N ALA A 158 -0.31 -18.45 1.86
CA ALA A 158 0.06 -17.14 1.33
C ALA A 158 1.58 -16.92 1.38
N THR A 159 2.04 -15.75 0.90
CA THR A 159 3.45 -15.37 0.85
C THR A 159 4.28 -15.76 2.09
N PRO A 160 3.81 -15.52 3.34
CA PRO A 160 4.61 -15.88 4.52
C PRO A 160 4.96 -17.36 4.61
N GLU A 161 4.04 -18.25 4.27
CA GLU A 161 4.32 -19.69 4.25
C GLU A 161 5.36 -20.05 3.20
N TYR A 162 5.23 -19.53 1.97
CA TYR A 162 6.17 -19.83 0.88
C TYR A 162 7.59 -19.35 1.22
N VAL A 163 7.73 -18.15 1.77
CA VAL A 163 9.03 -17.60 2.20
C VAL A 163 9.66 -18.47 3.29
N LEU A 164 8.89 -18.82 4.32
CA LEU A 164 9.37 -19.65 5.41
C LEU A 164 9.81 -21.03 4.93
N ARG A 165 8.97 -21.73 4.16
CA ARG A 165 9.27 -23.08 3.65
C ARG A 165 10.49 -23.09 2.75
N TYR A 166 10.62 -22.09 1.87
CA TYR A 166 11.79 -21.95 1.02
C TYR A 166 13.07 -21.78 1.83
N LEU A 167 13.08 -20.84 2.79
CA LEU A 167 14.24 -20.61 3.65
C LEU A 167 14.63 -21.85 4.46
N LEU A 168 13.66 -22.57 5.03
CA LEU A 168 13.92 -23.82 5.74
C LEU A 168 14.59 -24.86 4.84
N THR A 169 14.04 -25.07 3.65
CA THR A 169 14.54 -26.06 2.68
C THR A 169 15.96 -25.72 2.21
N GLU A 170 16.21 -24.46 1.83
CA GLU A 170 17.53 -24.00 1.36
C GLU A 170 18.60 -24.05 2.48
N ASN A 171 18.19 -24.01 3.74
CA ASN A 171 19.06 -24.20 4.89
C ASN A 171 19.13 -25.66 5.39
N GLY A 172 18.62 -26.61 4.60
CA GLY A 172 18.73 -28.04 4.88
C GLY A 172 17.77 -28.57 5.93
N LEU A 173 16.69 -27.85 6.24
CA LEU A 173 15.62 -28.28 7.13
C LEU A 173 14.41 -28.75 6.33
N ASP A 174 13.82 -29.86 6.75
CA ASP A 174 12.50 -30.29 6.27
C ASP A 174 11.42 -29.55 7.08
N PRO A 175 10.62 -28.66 6.43
CA PRO A 175 9.62 -27.86 7.13
C PRO A 175 8.48 -28.67 7.77
N ASP A 176 8.31 -29.94 7.40
CA ASP A 176 7.26 -30.81 7.90
C ASP A 176 7.71 -31.74 9.03
N THR A 177 9.03 -31.94 9.20
CA THR A 177 9.56 -32.92 10.16
C THR A 177 10.64 -32.38 11.11
N ASP A 178 11.38 -31.33 10.72
CA ASP A 178 12.51 -30.84 11.52
C ASP A 178 12.10 -29.81 12.59
N LEU A 179 10.91 -29.21 12.47
CA LEU A 179 10.32 -28.27 13.45
C LEU A 179 8.80 -28.41 13.47
N GLU A 180 8.14 -27.85 14.49
CA GLU A 180 6.68 -27.86 14.57
C GLU A 180 6.13 -26.49 14.19
N ILE A 181 5.67 -26.28 12.93
CA ILE A 181 5.02 -25.05 12.52
C ILE A 181 3.54 -25.10 12.93
N ARG A 182 3.13 -24.17 13.80
CA ARG A 182 1.73 -24.00 14.25
C ARG A 182 1.13 -22.75 13.63
N TRP A 183 0.25 -22.96 12.65
CA TRP A 183 -0.42 -21.86 11.97
C TRP A 183 -1.49 -21.24 12.87
N CYS A 184 -1.42 -19.92 13.03
CA CYS A 184 -2.35 -19.09 13.77
C CYS A 184 -3.26 -18.33 12.79
N ALA A 185 -4.48 -18.03 13.22
CA ALA A 185 -5.45 -17.30 12.40
C ALA A 185 -4.99 -15.86 12.10
N ASP A 186 -4.33 -15.22 13.09
CA ASP A 186 -3.81 -13.85 12.98
C ASP A 186 -2.58 -13.63 13.88
N THR A 187 -1.98 -12.45 13.75
CA THR A 187 -0.80 -12.04 14.53
C THR A 187 -1.08 -11.90 16.04
N THR A 188 -2.33 -11.62 16.42
CA THR A 188 -2.74 -11.50 17.83
C THR A 188 -2.73 -12.86 18.50
N GLU A 189 -3.22 -13.90 17.80
CA GLU A 189 -3.14 -15.26 18.27
C GLU A 189 -1.70 -15.73 18.40
N ALA A 190 -0.86 -15.49 17.38
CA ALA A 190 0.56 -15.85 17.42
C ALA A 190 1.28 -15.21 18.60
N LEU A 191 1.02 -13.91 18.88
CA LEU A 191 1.56 -13.21 20.05
C LEU A 191 1.09 -13.82 21.37
N ALA A 192 -0.20 -14.13 21.49
CA ALA A 192 -0.72 -14.77 22.71
C ALA A 192 -0.12 -16.15 22.97
N ARG A 193 0.15 -16.90 21.90
CA ARG A 193 0.81 -18.23 21.98
C ARG A 193 2.24 -18.13 22.49
N ILE A 194 3.06 -17.24 21.89
CA ILE A 194 4.45 -17.07 22.32
C ILE A 194 4.57 -16.51 23.74
N GLN A 195 3.64 -15.67 24.18
CA GLN A 195 3.60 -15.18 25.56
C GLN A 195 3.32 -16.31 26.58
N SER A 196 2.59 -17.35 26.19
CA SER A 196 2.30 -18.51 27.03
C SER A 196 3.30 -19.65 26.88
N ASP A 197 4.17 -19.61 25.87
CA ASP A 197 5.23 -20.60 25.58
C ASP A 197 6.55 -19.89 25.29
N PRO A 198 7.29 -19.43 26.33
CA PRO A 198 8.52 -18.67 26.16
C PRO A 198 9.67 -19.45 25.46
N ALA A 199 9.55 -20.76 25.33
CA ALA A 199 10.53 -21.61 24.62
C ALA A 199 10.28 -21.63 23.10
N ALA A 200 9.11 -21.20 22.65
CA ALA A 200 8.75 -21.15 21.25
C ALA A 200 9.27 -19.87 20.55
N ALA A 201 9.21 -19.88 19.23
CA ALA A 201 9.39 -18.70 18.40
C ALA A 201 8.09 -18.32 17.69
N ALA A 202 8.01 -17.11 17.15
CA ALA A 202 6.91 -16.72 16.27
C ALA A 202 7.41 -15.98 15.03
N MET A 203 6.81 -16.27 13.88
CA MET A 203 7.00 -15.51 12.64
C MET A 203 5.92 -14.44 12.56
N LEU A 204 6.32 -13.17 12.61
CA LEU A 204 5.44 -12.00 12.59
C LEU A 204 5.88 -11.02 11.51
N PRO A 205 4.93 -10.39 10.78
CA PRO A 205 5.25 -9.30 9.88
C PRO A 205 5.46 -7.98 10.64
N GLN A 206 6.23 -7.06 10.06
CA GLN A 206 6.25 -5.66 10.48
C GLN A 206 4.93 -4.96 10.13
N PRO A 207 4.47 -4.00 10.93
CA PRO A 207 5.02 -3.48 12.20
C PRO A 207 4.65 -4.29 13.45
N PHE A 208 3.99 -5.44 13.28
CA PHE A 208 3.54 -6.27 14.41
C PHE A 208 4.69 -6.84 15.25
N ALA A 209 5.78 -7.25 14.59
CA ALA A 209 6.97 -7.74 15.29
C ALA A 209 7.52 -6.66 16.25
N THR A 210 7.70 -5.43 15.77
CA THR A 210 8.14 -4.30 16.59
C THR A 210 7.15 -3.99 17.73
N ALA A 211 5.85 -4.00 17.44
CA ALA A 211 4.83 -3.75 18.47
C ALA A 211 4.78 -4.87 19.52
N ALA A 212 4.98 -6.13 19.13
CA ALA A 212 5.04 -7.28 20.03
C ALA A 212 6.25 -7.20 20.95
N CYS A 213 7.45 -6.93 20.40
CA CYS A 213 8.68 -6.74 21.16
C CYS A 213 8.58 -5.57 22.14
N ALA A 214 7.94 -4.48 21.76
CA ALA A 214 7.75 -3.34 22.65
C ALA A 214 6.80 -3.62 23.84
N LYS A 215 5.89 -4.58 23.71
CA LYS A 215 4.85 -4.92 24.71
C LYS A 215 5.17 -6.14 25.58
N THR A 216 6.12 -6.97 25.16
CA THR A 216 6.43 -8.24 25.82
C THR A 216 7.88 -8.24 26.27
N GLU A 217 8.09 -8.29 27.60
CA GLU A 217 9.42 -8.30 28.20
C GLU A 217 10.23 -9.53 27.72
N GLY A 218 11.47 -9.29 27.30
CA GLY A 218 12.38 -10.32 26.80
C GLY A 218 12.12 -10.75 25.34
N LEU A 219 11.00 -10.38 24.73
CA LEU A 219 10.74 -10.69 23.32
C LEU A 219 11.55 -9.77 22.42
N HIS A 220 12.29 -10.35 21.47
CA HIS A 220 13.09 -9.62 20.51
C HIS A 220 13.14 -10.34 19.16
N THR A 221 13.48 -9.62 18.10
CA THR A 221 13.75 -10.23 16.79
C THR A 221 15.04 -11.01 16.84
N VAL A 222 14.99 -12.26 16.40
CA VAL A 222 16.16 -13.17 16.33
C VAL A 222 16.60 -13.41 14.88
N LEU A 223 15.68 -13.39 13.91
CA LEU A 223 15.98 -13.47 12.48
C LEU A 223 15.10 -12.49 11.69
N ASP A 224 15.72 -11.80 10.74
CA ASP A 224 15.02 -11.12 9.63
C ASP A 224 15.01 -12.05 8.42
N LEU A 225 13.82 -12.46 7.96
CA LEU A 225 13.71 -13.43 6.87
C LEU A 225 14.11 -12.86 5.50
N GLY A 226 14.15 -11.55 5.36
CA GLY A 226 14.70 -10.90 4.17
C GLY A 226 16.22 -10.98 4.13
N GLU A 227 16.89 -10.72 5.26
CA GLU A 227 18.33 -10.88 5.36
C GLU A 227 18.75 -12.34 5.19
N GLU A 228 18.01 -13.29 5.79
CA GLU A 228 18.26 -14.71 5.60
C GLU A 228 18.09 -15.16 4.15
N TRP A 229 17.11 -14.58 3.43
CA TRP A 229 16.91 -14.82 2.01
C TRP A 229 18.07 -14.26 1.17
N ASP A 230 18.49 -13.03 1.43
CA ASP A 230 19.58 -12.37 0.69
C ASP A 230 20.92 -13.14 0.90
N ARG A 231 21.12 -13.80 2.05
CA ARG A 231 22.27 -14.67 2.31
C ARG A 231 22.33 -15.93 1.45
N LEU A 232 21.21 -16.34 0.85
CA LEU A 232 21.21 -17.49 -0.08
C LEU A 232 21.86 -17.17 -1.42
N GLU A 233 22.06 -15.88 -1.75
CA GLU A 233 22.66 -15.42 -3.02
C GLU A 233 21.97 -16.05 -4.26
N ASN A 234 20.66 -16.30 -4.17
CA ASN A 234 19.84 -16.95 -5.20
C ASN A 234 19.46 -16.05 -6.39
N GLY A 235 19.99 -14.82 -6.42
CA GLY A 235 19.79 -13.86 -7.50
C GLY A 235 18.48 -13.05 -7.43
N CYS A 236 17.70 -13.21 -6.37
CA CYS A 236 16.52 -12.38 -6.14
C CYS A 236 16.33 -12.06 -4.65
N SER A 237 15.48 -11.08 -4.35
CA SER A 237 15.09 -10.71 -2.99
C SER A 237 13.62 -11.04 -2.75
N VAL A 238 13.22 -11.13 -1.48
CA VAL A 238 11.81 -11.22 -1.11
C VAL A 238 11.09 -9.95 -1.54
N VAL A 239 9.99 -10.10 -2.29
CA VAL A 239 9.10 -8.99 -2.70
C VAL A 239 7.72 -9.26 -2.13
N THR A 240 7.34 -8.53 -1.08
CA THR A 240 6.02 -8.71 -0.47
C THR A 240 4.95 -7.80 -1.06
N GLY A 241 5.33 -6.61 -1.55
CA GLY A 241 4.40 -5.63 -2.09
C GLY A 241 4.87 -4.95 -3.37
N VAL A 242 3.92 -4.68 -4.27
CA VAL A 242 4.15 -3.97 -5.53
C VAL A 242 3.07 -2.91 -5.77
N MET A 243 3.44 -1.85 -6.49
CA MET A 243 2.51 -0.93 -7.12
C MET A 243 2.10 -1.50 -8.46
N VAL A 244 0.80 -1.70 -8.67
CA VAL A 244 0.24 -2.07 -9.97
C VAL A 244 -0.57 -0.93 -10.54
N VAL A 245 -0.62 -0.85 -11.87
CA VAL A 245 -1.48 0.06 -12.62
C VAL A 245 -2.40 -0.75 -13.53
N ARG A 246 -3.60 -0.26 -13.75
CA ARG A 246 -4.50 -0.77 -14.78
C ARG A 246 -3.88 -0.53 -16.16
N ALA A 247 -3.72 -1.58 -16.98
CA ALA A 247 -3.03 -1.51 -18.28
C ALA A 247 -3.65 -0.43 -19.19
N ALA A 248 -4.98 -0.38 -19.31
CA ALA A 248 -5.68 0.63 -20.11
C ALA A 248 -5.40 2.06 -19.61
N PHE A 249 -5.38 2.30 -18.28
CA PHE A 249 -5.06 3.61 -17.72
C PHE A 249 -3.62 4.03 -18.05
N ALA A 250 -2.68 3.09 -17.96
CA ALA A 250 -1.27 3.35 -18.28
C ALA A 250 -1.02 3.65 -19.77
N GLU A 251 -1.85 3.11 -20.66
CA GLU A 251 -1.80 3.38 -22.11
C GLU A 251 -2.47 4.71 -22.46
N GLU A 252 -3.57 5.05 -21.78
CA GLU A 252 -4.32 6.28 -22.00
C GLU A 252 -3.66 7.51 -21.38
N HIS A 253 -2.96 7.34 -20.25
CA HIS A 253 -2.41 8.41 -19.42
C HIS A 253 -0.96 8.14 -18.98
N PRO A 254 -0.01 7.95 -19.92
CA PRO A 254 1.39 7.65 -19.57
C PRO A 254 2.03 8.73 -18.70
N ASP A 255 1.72 10.00 -18.98
CA ASP A 255 2.26 11.14 -18.23
C ASP A 255 1.83 11.14 -16.76
N LEU A 256 0.56 10.74 -16.47
CA LEU A 256 0.06 10.66 -15.09
C LEU A 256 0.76 9.52 -14.32
N VAL A 257 1.13 8.44 -15.00
CA VAL A 257 1.88 7.33 -14.39
C VAL A 257 3.32 7.74 -14.11
N GLU A 258 3.97 8.48 -15.00
CA GLU A 258 5.33 8.98 -14.78
C GLU A 258 5.38 9.97 -13.62
N ASN A 259 4.47 10.93 -13.56
CA ASN A 259 4.33 11.84 -12.43
C ASN A 259 4.11 11.08 -11.11
N PHE A 260 3.24 10.06 -11.11
CA PHE A 260 3.01 9.23 -9.94
C PHE A 260 4.29 8.56 -9.45
N LEU A 261 5.10 7.99 -10.35
CA LEU A 261 6.35 7.32 -9.98
C LEU A 261 7.38 8.29 -9.40
N GLU A 262 7.47 9.51 -9.94
CA GLU A 262 8.33 10.57 -9.41
C GLU A 262 7.92 10.96 -7.98
N GLU A 263 6.63 11.28 -7.79
CA GLU A 263 6.09 11.71 -6.50
C GLU A 263 6.06 10.56 -5.47
N TYR A 264 5.81 9.33 -5.91
CA TYR A 264 5.89 8.15 -5.05
C TYR A 264 7.32 7.90 -4.56
N ARG A 265 8.32 8.03 -5.45
CA ARG A 265 9.73 7.91 -5.07
C ARG A 265 10.10 8.94 -4.01
N ALA A 266 9.74 10.20 -4.20
CA ALA A 266 9.97 11.25 -3.21
C ALA A 266 9.28 10.96 -1.88
N SER A 267 8.07 10.37 -1.91
CA SER A 267 7.35 9.95 -0.70
C SER A 267 8.06 8.81 0.05
N VAL A 268 8.64 7.86 -0.68
CA VAL A 268 9.43 6.76 -0.08
C VAL A 268 10.73 7.30 0.52
N GLU A 269 11.45 8.15 -0.21
CA GLU A 269 12.67 8.81 0.28
C GLU A 269 12.40 9.59 1.57
N TYR A 270 11.31 10.36 1.60
CA TYR A 270 10.89 11.05 2.83
C TYR A 270 10.67 10.08 4.00
N ALA A 271 9.99 8.94 3.76
CA ALA A 271 9.72 7.97 4.81
C ALA A 271 11.00 7.31 5.35
N GLN A 272 12.05 7.23 4.54
CA GLN A 272 13.35 6.67 4.92
C GLN A 272 14.26 7.70 5.60
N GLU A 273 14.26 8.94 5.14
CA GLU A 273 15.14 10.00 5.63
C GLU A 273 14.58 10.74 6.85
N GLU A 274 13.24 10.85 6.94
CA GLU A 274 12.50 11.56 7.99
C GLU A 274 11.52 10.64 8.74
N PRO A 275 12.02 9.54 9.37
CA PRO A 275 11.15 8.50 9.94
C PRO A 275 10.20 9.02 11.03
N ALA A 276 10.59 10.03 11.81
CA ALA A 276 9.71 10.64 12.81
C ALA A 276 8.52 11.35 12.16
N GLY A 277 8.77 12.17 11.11
CA GLY A 277 7.71 12.85 10.37
C GLY A 277 6.79 11.87 9.63
N ALA A 278 7.37 10.84 8.99
CA ALA A 278 6.61 9.79 8.34
C ALA A 278 5.75 8.99 9.33
N ALA A 279 6.25 8.74 10.54
CA ALA A 279 5.50 8.04 11.59
C ALA A 279 4.26 8.81 12.05
N GLU A 280 4.34 10.15 12.15
CA GLU A 280 3.18 11.00 12.45
C GLU A 280 2.11 10.90 11.34
N LEU A 281 2.53 10.87 10.08
CA LEU A 281 1.62 10.67 8.94
C LEU A 281 1.02 9.26 8.93
N ILE A 282 1.81 8.23 9.22
CA ILE A 282 1.35 6.83 9.34
C ILE A 282 0.25 6.70 10.40
N GLU A 283 0.41 7.38 11.56
CA GLU A 283 -0.64 7.43 12.60
C GLU A 283 -1.83 8.28 12.14
N LYS A 284 -1.60 9.45 11.53
CA LYS A 284 -2.64 10.33 10.97
C LYS A 284 -3.56 9.59 10.00
N TYR A 285 -2.99 8.78 9.11
CA TYR A 285 -3.76 8.01 8.12
C TYR A 285 -4.25 6.64 8.63
N GLY A 286 -4.03 6.33 9.91
CA GLY A 286 -4.55 5.12 10.55
C GLY A 286 -3.89 3.82 10.08
N ILE A 287 -2.70 3.87 9.48
CA ILE A 287 -1.96 2.69 9.05
C ILE A 287 -1.41 1.93 10.26
N VAL A 288 -0.87 2.65 11.24
CA VAL A 288 -0.45 2.14 12.55
C VAL A 288 -1.03 3.04 13.62
N GLY A 289 -1.57 2.48 14.68
CA GLY A 289 -2.27 3.22 15.73
C GLY A 289 -1.35 3.99 16.71
N SER A 290 -0.04 4.10 16.42
CA SER A 290 0.94 4.83 17.25
C SER A 290 2.14 5.25 16.42
N ALA A 291 2.41 6.55 16.35
CA ALA A 291 3.60 7.09 15.70
C ALA A 291 4.89 6.53 16.32
N ALA A 292 4.96 6.36 17.63
CA ALA A 292 6.14 5.82 18.30
C ALA A 292 6.44 4.35 17.91
N ILE A 293 5.42 3.54 17.59
CA ILE A 293 5.60 2.19 17.05
C ILE A 293 5.97 2.28 15.58
N ALA A 294 5.32 3.13 14.80
CA ALA A 294 5.60 3.33 13.38
C ALA A 294 7.06 3.77 13.16
N GLU A 295 7.56 4.75 13.92
CA GLU A 295 8.94 5.25 13.84
C GLU A 295 9.96 4.13 14.07
N LYS A 296 9.73 3.28 15.08
CA LYS A 296 10.62 2.14 15.36
C LYS A 296 10.54 1.03 14.32
N ALA A 297 9.36 0.83 13.72
CA ALA A 297 9.14 -0.24 12.75
C ALA A 297 9.58 0.15 11.34
N LEU A 298 9.56 1.43 10.96
CA LEU A 298 9.83 1.92 9.61
C LEU A 298 11.10 1.35 8.98
N PRO A 299 12.27 1.32 9.66
CA PRO A 299 13.49 0.75 9.09
C PRO A 299 13.36 -0.72 8.68
N GLU A 300 12.49 -1.46 9.40
CA GLU A 300 12.28 -2.90 9.22
C GLU A 300 11.06 -3.22 8.31
N CYS A 301 10.36 -2.19 7.82
CA CYS A 301 9.17 -2.37 6.98
C CYS A 301 9.49 -2.58 5.50
N GLY A 302 10.77 -2.61 5.12
CA GLY A 302 11.21 -2.90 3.74
C GLY A 302 10.64 -1.98 2.68
N ILE A 303 10.27 -0.74 3.05
CA ILE A 303 9.66 0.23 2.11
C ILE A 303 10.66 0.58 1.03
N ALA A 304 10.23 0.52 -0.24
CA ALA A 304 11.09 0.70 -1.40
C ALA A 304 10.34 1.37 -2.57
N CYS A 305 11.11 1.82 -3.56
CA CYS A 305 10.62 2.22 -4.87
C CYS A 305 11.59 1.71 -5.93
N LEU A 306 11.59 0.38 -6.16
CA LEU A 306 12.39 -0.23 -7.24
C LEU A 306 11.57 -0.20 -8.53
N THR A 307 12.13 0.32 -9.61
CA THR A 307 11.45 0.46 -10.91
C THR A 307 12.31 -0.11 -12.04
N GLY A 308 11.74 -0.28 -13.23
CA GLY A 308 12.47 -0.71 -14.42
C GLY A 308 13.12 -2.10 -14.25
N GLU A 309 14.36 -2.25 -14.70
CA GLU A 309 15.06 -3.55 -14.72
C GLU A 309 15.30 -4.10 -13.30
N GLU A 310 15.63 -3.24 -12.33
CA GLU A 310 15.83 -3.67 -10.93
C GLU A 310 14.55 -4.26 -10.34
N MET A 311 13.39 -3.63 -10.60
CA MET A 311 12.09 -4.18 -10.22
C MET A 311 11.85 -5.54 -10.87
N LYS A 312 12.11 -5.63 -12.18
CA LYS A 312 11.87 -6.83 -12.96
C LYS A 312 12.72 -8.00 -12.47
N GLU A 313 14.02 -7.79 -12.28
CA GLU A 313 14.94 -8.82 -11.75
C GLU A 313 14.47 -9.34 -10.39
N ALA A 314 14.21 -8.42 -9.44
CA ALA A 314 13.76 -8.78 -8.10
C ALA A 314 12.42 -9.54 -8.12
N LEU A 315 11.43 -9.01 -8.86
CA LEU A 315 10.07 -9.56 -8.85
C LEU A 315 9.96 -10.86 -9.64
N SER A 316 10.60 -10.97 -10.84
CA SER A 316 10.51 -12.18 -11.65
C SER A 316 11.16 -13.40 -10.98
N GLY A 317 12.34 -13.22 -10.37
CA GLY A 317 13.00 -14.27 -9.61
C GLY A 317 12.18 -14.73 -8.42
N TYR A 318 11.60 -13.78 -7.68
CA TYR A 318 10.72 -14.09 -6.55
C TYR A 318 9.45 -14.84 -6.97
N LEU A 319 8.76 -14.39 -8.04
CA LEU A 319 7.56 -15.07 -8.56
C LEU A 319 7.87 -16.46 -9.10
N GLN A 320 9.07 -16.68 -9.67
CA GLN A 320 9.54 -18.00 -10.10
C GLN A 320 9.61 -18.96 -8.91
N ILE A 321 10.19 -18.56 -7.79
CA ILE A 321 10.29 -19.38 -6.57
C ILE A 321 8.89 -19.71 -6.02
N LEU A 322 7.97 -18.73 -6.00
CA LEU A 322 6.59 -18.99 -5.60
C LEU A 322 5.89 -19.99 -6.53
N TYR A 323 6.07 -19.83 -7.83
CA TYR A 323 5.49 -20.73 -8.85
C TYR A 323 6.00 -22.16 -8.72
N GLU A 324 7.29 -22.36 -8.45
CA GLU A 324 7.88 -23.68 -8.26
C GLU A 324 7.35 -24.39 -7.02
N GLN A 325 7.04 -23.65 -5.95
CA GLN A 325 6.42 -24.21 -4.77
C GLN A 325 4.94 -24.53 -4.97
N ASP A 326 4.19 -23.58 -5.55
CA ASP A 326 2.77 -23.71 -5.85
C ASP A 326 2.38 -22.81 -7.02
N PRO A 327 2.15 -23.34 -8.22
CA PRO A 327 1.72 -22.55 -9.36
C PRO A 327 0.45 -21.71 -9.11
N ALA A 328 -0.44 -22.16 -8.23
CA ALA A 328 -1.67 -21.42 -7.91
C ALA A 328 -1.38 -20.10 -7.17
N SER A 329 -0.25 -20.02 -6.46
CA SER A 329 0.19 -18.82 -5.72
C SER A 329 0.32 -17.58 -6.61
N VAL A 330 0.66 -17.76 -7.89
CA VAL A 330 0.82 -16.72 -8.90
C VAL A 330 -0.27 -16.75 -10.00
N GLY A 331 -1.33 -17.53 -9.78
CA GLY A 331 -2.47 -17.62 -10.73
C GLY A 331 -2.32 -18.66 -11.83
N GLY A 332 -1.43 -19.65 -11.68
CA GLY A 332 -1.29 -20.81 -12.55
C GLY A 332 -0.23 -20.70 -13.64
N ALA A 333 0.29 -19.50 -13.87
CA ALA A 333 1.39 -19.25 -14.82
C ALA A 333 2.21 -18.05 -14.36
N LEU A 334 3.48 -17.98 -14.75
CA LEU A 334 4.29 -16.79 -14.59
C LEU A 334 3.79 -15.68 -15.52
N PRO A 335 3.80 -14.40 -15.07
CA PRO A 335 3.46 -13.27 -15.94
C PRO A 335 4.42 -13.14 -17.13
N GLU A 336 3.91 -12.63 -18.25
CA GLU A 336 4.70 -12.32 -19.43
C GLU A 336 5.48 -11.00 -19.28
N GLU A 337 6.32 -10.68 -20.26
CA GLU A 337 7.23 -9.52 -20.25
C GLU A 337 6.51 -8.18 -20.05
N ASP A 338 5.31 -8.03 -20.59
CA ASP A 338 4.52 -6.80 -20.50
C ASP A 338 3.89 -6.54 -19.12
N PHE A 339 4.02 -7.50 -18.20
CA PHE A 339 3.67 -7.32 -16.79
C PHE A 339 4.62 -6.34 -16.08
N TYR A 340 5.88 -6.32 -16.52
CA TYR A 340 6.93 -5.50 -15.92
C TYR A 340 7.07 -4.20 -16.73
N ARG A 341 6.65 -3.10 -16.16
CA ARG A 341 6.69 -1.80 -16.86
C ARG A 341 7.88 -0.95 -16.43
#